data_2791c7231d8c620af6fe4c2d477c08a6
#
_entry.id   2791c7231d8c620af6fe4c2d477c08a6
#
_cell.length_a   1.000
_cell.length_b   1.000
_cell.length_c   1.000
_cell.angle_alpha   90.00
_cell.angle_beta   90.00
_cell.angle_gamma   90.00
#
_symmetry.space_group_name_H-M   'P 1'
#
loop_
_entity.id
_entity.type
_entity.pdbx_description
1 polymer ?
#
loop_
_entity_poly.entity_id
_entity_poly.type
_entity_poly.pdbx_seq_one_letter_code
_entity_poly.pdbx_strand_id
1 'polypeptide(L)'
;NTEHNEILITCIDEHGKIMKAVLKPGASIGYHKHEGNGEIVYAISGNAKVLYNDGEESFSAGQCHYCPNGNSHSIINTGDEDFVMFCVVPVQK
;
A
#
# COMPACT_ATOMS: atom_id res chain seq x y z
N ASN A 1 -8.44 -8.23 5.84
CA ASN A 1 -9.59 -7.45 6.27
C ASN A 1 -9.41 -5.96 5.95
N THR A 2 -10.30 -5.41 5.15
CA THR A 2 -10.22 -4.01 4.70
C THR A 2 -11.12 -3.07 5.51
N GLU A 3 -11.88 -3.58 6.46
CA GLU A 3 -12.87 -2.79 7.20
C GLU A 3 -12.27 -1.70 8.09
N HIS A 4 -11.02 -1.90 8.52
CA HIS A 4 -10.37 -1.00 9.49
C HIS A 4 -9.30 -0.13 8.84
N ASN A 5 -9.42 0.10 7.53
CA ASN A 5 -8.51 0.97 6.82
C ASN A 5 -9.02 2.40 6.86
N GLU A 6 -8.09 3.35 6.99
CA GLU A 6 -8.37 4.77 6.82
C GLU A 6 -7.53 5.24 5.66
N ILE A 7 -8.17 5.72 4.60
CA ILE A 7 -7.48 6.18 3.41
C ILE A 7 -7.89 7.62 3.14
N LEU A 8 -6.90 8.51 3.08
CA LEU A 8 -7.11 9.90 2.74
C LEU A 8 -6.44 10.18 1.38
N ILE A 9 -7.26 10.42 0.38
CA ILE A 9 -6.78 10.80 -0.95
C ILE A 9 -6.54 12.31 -0.92
N THR A 10 -5.28 12.70 -1.08
CA THR A 10 -4.87 14.11 -0.99
C THR A 10 -4.93 14.81 -2.34
N CYS A 11 -4.63 14.08 -3.41
CA CYS A 11 -4.60 14.62 -4.76
C CYS A 11 -4.95 13.51 -5.73
N ILE A 12 -5.81 13.84 -6.70
CA ILE A 12 -6.15 12.90 -7.77
C ILE A 12 -6.37 13.69 -9.05
N ASP A 13 -5.77 13.24 -10.13
CA ASP A 13 -5.97 13.81 -11.47
C ASP A 13 -5.74 12.71 -12.53
N GLU A 14 -5.60 13.13 -13.80
CA GLU A 14 -5.42 12.20 -14.91
C GLU A 14 -4.07 11.47 -14.91
N HIS A 15 -3.12 11.91 -14.08
CA HIS A 15 -1.78 11.32 -14.00
C HIS A 15 -1.63 10.37 -12.82
N GLY A 16 -2.60 10.32 -11.92
CA GLY A 16 -2.56 9.43 -10.78
C GLY A 16 -3.13 10.05 -9.52
N LYS A 17 -2.75 9.48 -8.38
CA LYS A 17 -3.23 9.98 -7.09
C LYS A 17 -2.16 9.86 -6.02
N ILE A 18 -2.30 10.70 -5.01
CA ILE A 18 -1.45 10.69 -3.81
C ILE A 18 -2.36 10.49 -2.61
N MET A 19 -1.99 9.57 -1.74
CA MET A 19 -2.83 9.28 -0.58
C MET A 19 -1.99 8.88 0.63
N LYS A 20 -2.59 9.06 1.79
CA LYS A 20 -2.07 8.53 3.05
C LYS A 20 -3.05 7.47 3.52
N ALA A 21 -2.53 6.37 4.00
CA ALA A 21 -3.37 5.28 4.48
C ALA A 21 -2.91 4.84 5.86
N VAL A 22 -3.86 4.44 6.68
CA VAL A 22 -3.62 3.88 8.00
C VAL A 22 -4.32 2.53 8.06
N LEU A 23 -3.55 1.49 8.38
CA LEU A 23 -4.07 0.14 8.57
C LEU A 23 -4.04 -0.18 10.06
N LYS A 24 -5.19 -0.49 10.62
CA LYS A 24 -5.27 -0.97 12.01
C LYS A 24 -4.64 -2.36 12.11
N PRO A 25 -4.23 -2.81 13.30
CA PRO A 25 -3.67 -4.16 13.45
C PRO A 25 -4.57 -5.23 12.82
N GLY A 26 -4.00 -6.09 12.01
CA GLY A 26 -4.71 -7.16 11.30
C GLY A 26 -5.42 -6.72 10.02
N ALA A 27 -5.49 -5.42 9.74
CA ALA A 27 -6.13 -4.92 8.53
C ALA A 27 -5.21 -5.03 7.32
N SER A 28 -5.79 -5.03 6.14
CA SER A 28 -5.03 -5.07 4.88
C SER A 28 -5.72 -4.22 3.83
N ILE A 29 -4.99 -3.90 2.76
CA ILE A 29 -5.57 -3.23 1.60
C ILE A 29 -6.26 -4.20 0.64
N GLY A 30 -6.17 -5.50 0.91
CA GLY A 30 -6.68 -6.53 0.02
C GLY A 30 -5.70 -6.84 -1.10
N TYR A 31 -5.70 -8.09 -1.56
CA TYR A 31 -4.82 -8.48 -2.67
C TYR A 31 -5.46 -8.03 -3.98
N HIS A 32 -4.72 -7.25 -4.77
CA HIS A 32 -5.25 -6.71 -6.03
C HIS A 32 -4.15 -6.52 -7.06
N LYS A 33 -4.57 -6.46 -8.31
CA LYS A 33 -3.67 -6.24 -9.44
C LYS A 33 -3.77 -4.79 -9.90
N HIS A 34 -2.62 -4.18 -10.18
CA HIS A 34 -2.58 -2.85 -10.80
C HIS A 34 -2.63 -2.98 -12.31
N GLU A 35 -3.62 -2.33 -12.92
CA GLU A 35 -3.80 -2.32 -14.37
C GLU A 35 -3.92 -0.88 -14.84
N GLY A 36 -2.97 -0.43 -15.64
CA GLY A 36 -2.91 0.95 -16.11
C GLY A 36 -2.29 1.92 -15.12
N ASN A 37 -1.81 1.42 -14.00
CA ASN A 37 -1.14 2.23 -13.00
C ASN A 37 -0.14 1.37 -12.23
N GLY A 38 0.59 1.99 -11.33
CA GLY A 38 1.43 1.31 -10.38
C GLY A 38 1.20 1.92 -9.01
N GLU A 39 1.95 1.47 -8.01
CA GLU A 39 1.87 2.07 -6.69
C GLU A 39 3.24 2.10 -6.04
N ILE A 40 3.59 3.28 -5.53
CA ILE A 40 4.80 3.50 -4.75
C ILE A 40 4.35 3.75 -3.32
N VAL A 41 4.88 2.99 -2.37
CA VAL A 41 4.47 3.07 -0.97
C VAL A 41 5.69 3.31 -0.10
N TYR A 42 5.58 4.30 0.78
CA TYR A 42 6.59 4.57 1.81
C TYR A 42 5.99 4.30 3.17
N ALA A 43 6.61 3.42 3.94
CA ALA A 43 6.15 3.12 5.30
C ALA A 43 6.63 4.22 6.24
N ILE A 44 5.67 4.94 6.85
CA ILE A 44 5.97 6.02 7.79
C ILE A 44 6.18 5.46 9.19
N SER A 45 5.28 4.59 9.65
CA SER A 45 5.40 3.99 10.97
C SER A 45 4.71 2.64 11.03
N GLY A 46 5.18 1.77 11.92
CA GLY A 46 4.59 0.46 12.15
C GLY A 46 5.31 -0.65 11.42
N ASN A 47 4.73 -1.83 11.48
CA ASN A 47 5.27 -3.05 10.88
C ASN A 47 4.17 -3.76 10.12
N ALA A 48 4.50 -4.18 8.91
CA ALA A 48 3.55 -4.85 8.02
C ALA A 48 4.27 -5.95 7.24
N LYS A 49 3.52 -6.65 6.42
CA LYS A 49 4.10 -7.51 5.40
C LYS A 49 3.46 -7.20 4.06
N VAL A 50 4.23 -7.33 3.01
CA VAL A 50 3.76 -7.17 1.64
C VAL A 50 3.68 -8.55 1.02
N LEU A 51 2.53 -8.85 0.42
CA LEU A 51 2.40 -9.95 -0.52
C LEU A 51 2.59 -9.34 -1.90
N TYR A 52 3.54 -9.85 -2.67
CA TYR A 52 3.87 -9.29 -3.97
C TYR A 52 4.02 -10.42 -4.97
N ASN A 53 3.08 -10.50 -5.91
CA ASN A 53 2.97 -11.62 -6.83
C ASN A 53 2.95 -12.93 -6.02
N ASP A 54 3.98 -13.79 -6.14
CA ASP A 54 4.04 -15.06 -5.40
C ASP A 54 4.93 -15.00 -4.17
N GLY A 55 5.45 -13.82 -3.81
CA GLY A 55 6.36 -13.66 -2.70
C GLY A 55 5.76 -12.92 -1.53
N GLU A 56 6.49 -12.90 -0.43
CA GLU A 56 6.11 -12.09 0.71
C GLU A 56 7.37 -11.54 1.38
N GLU A 57 7.28 -10.31 1.87
CA GLU A 57 8.37 -9.60 2.50
C GLU A 57 7.87 -8.82 3.71
N SER A 58 8.73 -8.64 4.70
CA SER A 58 8.42 -7.72 5.79
C SER A 58 8.54 -6.28 5.27
N PHE A 59 7.70 -5.39 5.80
CA PHE A 59 7.63 -4.00 5.34
C PHE A 59 7.43 -3.11 6.55
N SER A 60 8.48 -2.38 6.92
CA SER A 60 8.51 -1.60 8.15
C SER A 60 8.86 -0.15 7.88
N ALA A 61 8.68 0.69 8.90
CA ALA A 61 8.95 2.13 8.83
C ALA A 61 10.30 2.43 8.18
N GLY A 62 10.31 3.38 7.25
CA GLY A 62 11.50 3.79 6.53
C GLY A 62 11.76 3.03 5.23
N GLN A 63 10.97 2.02 4.92
CA GLN A 63 11.12 1.23 3.70
C GLN A 63 10.14 1.66 2.62
N CYS A 64 10.49 1.36 1.37
CA CYS A 64 9.65 1.63 0.21
C CYS A 64 9.27 0.32 -0.47
N HIS A 65 8.08 0.30 -1.04
CA HIS A 65 7.59 -0.80 -1.85
C HIS A 65 7.06 -0.25 -3.16
N TYR A 66 7.37 -0.92 -4.26
CA TYR A 66 6.90 -0.53 -5.57
C TYR A 66 6.17 -1.69 -6.23
N CYS A 67 4.94 -1.45 -6.65
CA CYS A 67 4.14 -2.41 -7.41
C CYS A 67 3.87 -1.80 -8.78
N PRO A 68 4.64 -2.16 -9.82
CA PRO A 68 4.44 -1.59 -11.14
C PRO A 68 3.19 -2.13 -11.83
N ASN A 69 2.81 -1.48 -12.91
CA ASN A 69 1.70 -1.90 -13.75
C ASN A 69 1.82 -3.38 -14.11
N GLY A 70 0.72 -4.11 -14.00
CA GLY A 70 0.66 -5.53 -14.32
C GLY A 70 0.95 -6.47 -13.17
N ASN A 71 1.34 -5.94 -12.02
CA ASN A 71 1.70 -6.76 -10.85
C ASN A 71 0.61 -6.68 -9.78
N SER A 72 0.64 -7.65 -8.89
CA SER A 72 -0.35 -7.78 -7.81
C SER A 72 0.30 -7.69 -6.45
N HIS A 73 -0.39 -7.07 -5.51
CA HIS A 73 0.13 -6.98 -4.15
C HIS A 73 -0.98 -6.82 -3.12
N SER A 74 -0.59 -7.01 -1.87
CA SER A 74 -1.37 -6.62 -0.70
C SER A 74 -0.41 -6.16 0.39
N ILE A 75 -0.87 -5.29 1.26
CA ILE A 75 -0.12 -4.85 2.44
C ILE A 75 -0.98 -5.16 3.64
N ILE A 76 -0.41 -5.89 4.61
CA ILE A 76 -1.14 -6.38 5.78
C ILE A 76 -0.41 -5.89 7.02
N ASN A 77 -1.12 -5.24 7.92
CA ASN A 77 -0.54 -4.84 9.20
C ASN A 77 -0.38 -6.07 10.09
N THR A 78 0.86 -6.45 10.34
CA THR A 78 1.20 -7.61 11.17
C THR A 78 1.64 -7.22 12.57
N GLY A 79 1.68 -5.91 12.86
CA GLY A 79 2.06 -5.42 14.18
C GLY A 79 0.86 -5.24 15.09
N ASP A 80 1.13 -4.68 16.26
CA ASP A 80 0.10 -4.41 17.27
C ASP A 80 -0.25 -2.93 17.38
N GLU A 81 0.32 -2.10 16.50
CA GLU A 81 0.04 -0.67 16.39
C GLU A 81 -0.40 -0.35 14.96
N ASP A 82 -0.93 0.85 14.75
CA ASP A 82 -1.31 1.29 13.41
C ASP A 82 -0.12 1.29 12.47
N PHE A 83 -0.35 0.86 11.23
CA PHE A 83 0.64 0.96 10.17
C PHE A 83 0.27 2.16 9.30
N VAL A 84 1.16 3.14 9.23
CA VAL A 84 0.93 4.39 8.48
C VAL A 84 1.82 4.38 7.25
N MET A 85 1.21 4.62 6.08
CA MET A 85 1.95 4.64 4.83
C MET A 85 1.52 5.81 3.95
N PHE A 86 2.45 6.25 3.12
CA PHE A 86 2.25 7.27 2.10
C PHE A 86 2.33 6.60 0.74
N CYS A 87 1.33 6.81 -0.09
CA CYS A 87 1.19 6.10 -1.36
C CYS A 87 1.07 7.07 -2.52
N VAL A 88 1.77 6.76 -3.60
CA VAL A 88 1.62 7.45 -4.88
C VAL A 88 1.21 6.41 -5.91
N VAL A 89 0.12 6.67 -6.61
CA VAL A 89 -0.40 5.74 -7.64
C VAL A 89 -0.33 6.46 -8.98
N PRO A 90 0.81 6.39 -9.69
CA PRO A 90 0.96 7.02 -10.99
C PRO A 90 0.30 6.19 -12.08
N VAL A 91 -0.23 6.89 -13.09
CA VAL A 91 -0.70 6.21 -14.30
C VAL A 91 0.51 5.63 -15.04
N GLN A 92 0.41 4.38 -15.45
CA GLN A 92 1.45 3.70 -16.23
C GLN A 92 0.81 3.00 -17.43
N LYS A 93 1.49 3.06 -18.55
CA LYS A 93 0.97 2.46 -19.78
C LYS A 93 1.95 1.44 -20.37
#